data_2ffe02d086f39878de25bba6974cfe77
#
_entry.id   2ffe02d086f39878de25bba6974cfe77
#
_cell.length_a   1.000
_cell.length_b   1.000
_cell.length_c   1.000
_cell.angle_alpha   90.00
_cell.angle_beta   90.00
_cell.angle_gamma   90.00
#
_symmetry.space_group_name_H-M   'P 1'
#
loop_
_entity.id
_entity.type
_entity.pdbx_description
1 polymer ?
#
loop_
_entity_poly.entity_id
_entity_poly.type
_entity_poly.pdbx_seq_one_letter_code
_entity_poly.pdbx_strand_id
1 'polypeptide(L)'
;PLIANDAAESIRTGVIQSLSEQSNTLADGAATLQVGEKTFPHLQTLNGFYEVDETKIAYWTQWLQHLLKVHVEPTCAMCMGAVVEWLKSQSSEQKVLVILSGGNIDQQKMLKIWQDDHLQKVPSLLI
;
A
#
# COMPACT_ATOMS: atom_id res chain seq x y z
N PRO A 1 -2.86 -4.31 -0.72
CA PRO A 1 -2.80 -4.93 0.63
C PRO A 1 -2.63 -6.45 0.53
N LEU A 2 -1.97 -7.06 1.52
CA LEU A 2 -1.75 -8.52 1.54
C LEU A 2 -3.06 -9.31 1.65
N ILE A 3 -4.05 -8.77 2.36
CA ILE A 3 -5.36 -9.42 2.56
C ILE A 3 -6.39 -9.08 1.47
N ALA A 4 -6.04 -8.24 0.50
CA ALA A 4 -6.82 -7.93 -0.70
C ALA A 4 -5.89 -8.07 -1.91
N ASN A 5 -5.52 -9.30 -2.22
CA ASN A 5 -4.42 -9.64 -3.12
C ASN A 5 -4.87 -10.10 -4.52
N ASP A 6 -6.11 -9.80 -4.92
CA ASP A 6 -6.64 -10.11 -6.24
C ASP A 6 -5.71 -9.69 -7.40
N ALA A 7 -5.13 -8.48 -7.30
CA ALA A 7 -4.18 -7.97 -8.29
C ALA A 7 -2.88 -8.78 -8.31
N ALA A 8 -2.32 -9.11 -7.13
CA ALA A 8 -1.10 -9.89 -7.01
C ALA A 8 -1.28 -11.30 -7.58
N GLU A 9 -2.36 -11.97 -7.23
CA GLU A 9 -2.69 -13.29 -7.75
C GLU A 9 -2.94 -13.26 -9.27
N SER A 10 -3.63 -12.22 -9.75
CA SER A 10 -3.84 -12.03 -11.18
C SER A 10 -2.54 -11.88 -11.96
N ILE A 11 -1.59 -11.11 -11.42
CA ILE A 11 -0.26 -10.93 -12.04
C ILE A 11 0.52 -12.25 -12.02
N ARG A 12 0.52 -12.99 -10.89
CA ARG A 12 1.23 -14.28 -10.78
C ARG A 12 0.71 -15.35 -11.73
N THR A 13 -0.62 -15.40 -11.91
CA THR A 13 -1.26 -16.42 -12.74
C THR A 13 -1.39 -16.03 -14.21
N GLY A 14 -1.25 -14.75 -14.54
CA GLY A 14 -1.45 -14.20 -15.87
C GLY A 14 -2.92 -14.07 -16.30
N VAL A 15 -3.86 -14.34 -15.39
CA VAL A 15 -5.31 -14.22 -15.61
C VAL A 15 -5.97 -13.53 -14.41
N ILE A 16 -7.05 -12.79 -14.66
CA ILE A 16 -7.76 -12.09 -13.59
C ILE A 16 -8.29 -13.10 -12.57
N GLN A 17 -7.89 -12.91 -11.32
CA GLN A 17 -8.36 -13.65 -10.15
C GLN A 17 -9.36 -12.79 -9.38
N SER A 18 -10.33 -13.45 -8.76
CA SER A 18 -11.35 -12.78 -7.93
C SER A 18 -11.28 -13.31 -6.50
N LEU A 19 -11.44 -12.42 -5.55
CA LEU A 19 -11.67 -12.79 -4.15
C LEU A 19 -13.12 -13.24 -3.96
N SER A 20 -13.37 -14.18 -3.06
CA SER A 20 -14.71 -14.66 -2.74
C SER A 20 -15.54 -13.63 -1.96
N GLU A 21 -14.86 -12.74 -1.22
CA GLU A 21 -15.49 -11.69 -0.42
C GLU A 21 -14.60 -10.45 -0.35
N GLN A 22 -15.20 -9.31 -0.04
CA GLN A 22 -14.47 -8.06 0.13
C GLN A 22 -13.63 -8.09 1.40
N SER A 23 -12.37 -7.74 1.26
CA SER A 23 -11.41 -7.71 2.35
C SER A 23 -11.64 -6.51 3.28
N ASN A 24 -11.44 -6.71 4.59
CA ASN A 24 -11.49 -5.64 5.60
C ASN A 24 -10.11 -4.97 5.79
N THR A 25 -9.47 -4.59 4.69
CA THR A 25 -8.21 -3.86 4.72
C THR A 25 -8.40 -2.40 5.14
N LEU A 26 -7.37 -1.81 5.76
CA LEU A 26 -7.28 -0.36 5.99
C LEU A 26 -7.21 0.41 4.67
N ALA A 27 -6.60 -0.16 3.65
CA ALA A 27 -6.46 0.42 2.31
C ALA A 27 -7.72 0.15 1.46
N ASP A 28 -8.85 0.77 1.82
CA ASP A 28 -10.16 0.53 1.19
C ASP A 28 -10.22 0.88 -0.29
N GLY A 29 -9.45 1.85 -0.75
CA GLY A 29 -9.31 2.15 -2.17
C GLY A 29 -8.69 0.99 -2.99
N ALA A 30 -8.10 0.00 -2.32
CA ALA A 30 -7.55 -1.20 -2.93
C ALA A 30 -8.30 -2.48 -2.51
N ALA A 31 -9.48 -2.36 -1.87
CA ALA A 31 -10.31 -3.48 -1.42
C ALA A 31 -11.31 -3.92 -2.52
N THR A 32 -10.81 -4.14 -3.73
CA THR A 32 -11.61 -4.63 -4.84
C THR A 32 -11.74 -6.16 -4.79
N LEU A 33 -12.83 -6.70 -5.37
CA LEU A 33 -12.96 -8.15 -5.51
C LEU A 33 -12.10 -8.71 -6.64
N GLN A 34 -11.84 -7.89 -7.65
CA GLN A 34 -10.98 -8.22 -8.77
C GLN A 34 -10.49 -6.96 -9.49
N VAL A 35 -9.38 -7.07 -10.17
CA VAL A 35 -8.91 -6.01 -11.07
C VAL A 35 -9.79 -5.88 -12.30
N GLY A 36 -9.90 -4.66 -12.83
CA GLY A 36 -10.67 -4.41 -14.05
C GLY A 36 -9.98 -5.00 -15.29
N GLU A 37 -10.78 -5.54 -16.23
CA GLU A 37 -10.28 -6.11 -17.49
C GLU A 37 -9.43 -5.13 -18.30
N LYS A 38 -9.80 -3.84 -18.30
CA LYS A 38 -9.05 -2.79 -19.00
C LYS A 38 -7.76 -2.40 -18.26
N THR A 39 -7.71 -2.57 -16.95
CA THR A 39 -6.56 -2.20 -16.12
C THR A 39 -5.51 -3.32 -16.08
N PHE A 40 -5.95 -4.57 -16.12
CA PHE A 40 -5.09 -5.73 -15.96
C PHE A 40 -3.91 -5.78 -16.95
N PRO A 41 -4.07 -5.52 -18.26
CA PRO A 41 -2.93 -5.49 -19.20
C PRO A 41 -1.85 -4.49 -18.80
N HIS A 42 -2.22 -3.35 -18.20
CA HIS A 42 -1.26 -2.36 -17.71
C HIS A 42 -0.52 -2.85 -16.46
N LEU A 43 -1.20 -3.56 -15.56
CA LEU A 43 -0.56 -4.15 -14.38
C LEU A 43 0.49 -5.19 -14.76
N GLN A 44 0.26 -5.95 -15.83
CA GLN A 44 1.21 -6.95 -16.34
C GLN A 44 2.50 -6.34 -16.91
N THR A 45 2.51 -5.04 -17.22
CA THR A 45 3.70 -4.33 -17.72
C THR A 45 4.56 -3.71 -16.60
N LEU A 46 4.14 -3.81 -15.36
CA LEU A 46 4.89 -3.27 -14.22
C LEU A 46 6.18 -4.06 -13.99
N ASN A 47 7.25 -3.35 -13.63
CA ASN A 47 8.55 -3.96 -13.32
C ASN A 47 8.58 -4.70 -11.97
N GLY A 48 7.62 -4.41 -11.09
CA GLY A 48 7.50 -5.05 -9.79
C GLY A 48 6.13 -4.83 -9.16
N PHE A 49 5.76 -5.73 -8.28
CA PHE A 49 4.52 -5.67 -7.52
C PHE A 49 4.78 -6.15 -6.10
N TYR A 50 4.29 -5.40 -5.12
CA TYR A 50 4.53 -5.66 -3.70
C TYR A 50 3.21 -5.76 -2.95
N GLU A 51 3.13 -6.72 -2.05
CA GLU A 51 2.03 -6.86 -1.10
C GLU A 51 2.47 -6.30 0.25
N VAL A 52 1.61 -5.49 0.87
CA VAL A 52 1.90 -4.79 2.13
C VAL A 52 0.88 -5.21 3.18
N ASP A 53 1.36 -5.59 4.36
CA ASP A 53 0.52 -5.98 5.49
C ASP A 53 -0.14 -4.77 6.19
N GLU A 54 -1.22 -5.03 6.94
CA GLU A 54 -2.03 -4.00 7.59
C GLU A 54 -1.24 -3.18 8.62
N THR A 55 -0.28 -3.79 9.32
CA THR A 55 0.57 -3.11 10.29
C THR A 55 1.45 -2.07 9.60
N LYS A 56 2.05 -2.43 8.46
CA LYS A 56 2.84 -1.48 7.66
C LYS A 56 1.97 -0.40 7.04
N ILE A 57 0.74 -0.72 6.63
CA ILE A 57 -0.22 0.27 6.12
C ILE A 57 -0.54 1.30 7.21
N ALA A 58 -0.90 0.87 8.41
CA ALA A 58 -1.16 1.76 9.54
C ALA A 58 0.08 2.61 9.89
N TYR A 59 1.24 1.96 10.01
CA TYR A 59 2.52 2.61 10.31
C TYR A 59 2.83 3.73 9.32
N TRP A 60 2.80 3.47 8.02
CA TRP A 60 3.12 4.47 7.02
C TRP A 60 2.05 5.54 6.87
N THR A 61 0.78 5.23 7.16
CA THR A 61 -0.28 6.24 7.19
C THR A 61 0.00 7.28 8.27
N GLN A 62 0.32 6.85 9.50
CA GLN A 62 0.66 7.78 10.58
C GLN A 62 1.92 8.58 10.26
N TRP A 63 2.99 7.93 9.81
CA TRP A 63 4.24 8.62 9.52
C TRP A 63 4.12 9.63 8.38
N LEU A 64 3.44 9.31 7.29
CA LEU A 64 3.27 10.27 6.20
C LEU A 64 2.40 11.45 6.62
N GLN A 65 1.29 11.22 7.34
CA GLN A 65 0.48 12.29 7.88
C GLN A 65 1.28 13.17 8.85
N HIS A 66 2.09 12.55 9.72
CA HIS A 66 2.94 13.27 10.68
C HIS A 66 4.02 14.11 9.99
N LEU A 67 4.72 13.57 9.01
CA LEU A 67 5.82 14.26 8.33
C LEU A 67 5.34 15.34 7.36
N LEU A 68 4.32 15.02 6.57
CA LEU A 68 3.86 15.90 5.50
C LEU A 68 2.81 16.92 5.95
N LYS A 69 2.18 16.70 7.12
CA LYS A 69 1.10 17.55 7.67
C LYS A 69 -0.12 17.64 6.73
N VAL A 70 -0.36 16.60 5.97
CA VAL A 70 -1.51 16.46 5.06
C VAL A 70 -2.24 15.15 5.33
N HIS A 71 -3.52 15.10 4.97
CA HIS A 71 -4.26 13.83 4.99
C HIS A 71 -3.78 12.94 3.85
N VAL A 72 -3.19 11.81 4.21
CA VAL A 72 -2.81 10.73 3.29
C VAL A 72 -3.65 9.52 3.64
N GLU A 73 -4.36 8.97 2.67
CA GLU A 73 -5.16 7.76 2.87
C GLU A 73 -4.28 6.50 2.91
N PRO A 74 -4.73 5.42 3.59
CA PRO A 74 -3.96 4.19 3.73
C PRO A 74 -3.58 3.53 2.40
N THR A 75 -4.45 3.62 1.39
CA THR A 75 -4.19 3.11 0.03
C THR A 75 -2.96 3.76 -0.61
N CYS A 76 -2.76 5.05 -0.39
CA CYS A 76 -1.56 5.75 -0.86
C CYS A 76 -0.36 5.47 0.05
N ALA A 77 -0.57 5.47 1.36
CA ALA A 77 0.50 5.30 2.34
C ALA A 77 1.20 3.93 2.22
N MET A 78 0.49 2.88 1.84
CA MET A 78 1.08 1.55 1.69
C MET A 78 2.21 1.48 0.66
N CYS A 79 2.26 2.42 -0.30
CA CYS A 79 3.35 2.50 -1.27
C CYS A 79 4.73 2.62 -0.59
N MET A 80 4.81 3.28 0.56
CA MET A 80 6.07 3.39 1.31
C MET A 80 6.56 2.03 1.84
N GLY A 81 5.66 1.11 2.18
CA GLY A 81 6.02 -0.26 2.52
C GLY A 81 6.71 -0.98 1.37
N ALA A 82 6.19 -0.78 0.15
CA ALA A 82 6.80 -1.32 -1.08
C ALA A 82 8.16 -0.66 -1.39
N VAL A 83 8.26 0.66 -1.23
CA VAL A 83 9.53 1.41 -1.43
C VAL A 83 10.63 0.88 -0.52
N VAL A 84 10.34 0.72 0.78
CA VAL A 84 11.32 0.19 1.73
C VAL A 84 11.77 -1.22 1.37
N GLU A 85 10.84 -2.08 0.96
CA GLU A 85 11.17 -3.44 0.56
C GLU A 85 12.02 -3.47 -0.71
N TRP A 86 11.69 -2.64 -1.69
CA TRP A 86 12.48 -2.51 -2.91
C TRP A 86 13.88 -1.96 -2.64
N LEU A 87 14.02 -0.95 -1.78
CA LEU A 87 15.32 -0.37 -1.43
C LEU A 87 16.28 -1.38 -0.83
N LYS A 88 15.81 -2.39 -0.08
CA LYS A 88 16.67 -3.45 0.47
C LYS A 88 17.40 -4.27 -0.60
N SER A 89 16.88 -4.30 -1.81
CA SER A 89 17.50 -5.00 -2.94
C SER A 89 18.46 -4.14 -3.75
N GLN A 90 18.59 -2.85 -3.42
CA GLN A 90 19.47 -1.93 -4.14
C GLN A 90 20.86 -1.90 -3.53
N SER A 91 21.88 -1.83 -4.38
CA SER A 91 23.29 -1.76 -3.97
C SER A 91 23.86 -0.33 -3.97
N SER A 92 23.05 0.65 -4.36
CA SER A 92 23.46 2.06 -4.46
C SER A 92 22.30 2.98 -4.11
N GLU A 93 22.61 4.25 -3.85
CA GLU A 93 21.61 5.30 -3.62
C GLU A 93 20.62 5.40 -4.80
N GLN A 94 19.34 5.50 -4.47
CA GLN A 94 18.24 5.57 -5.43
C GLN A 94 17.43 6.84 -5.25
N LYS A 95 16.92 7.40 -6.35
CA LYS A 95 15.92 8.46 -6.35
C LYS A 95 14.55 7.84 -6.61
N VAL A 96 13.65 7.96 -5.65
CA VAL A 96 12.32 7.35 -5.71
C VAL A 96 11.26 8.43 -5.74
N LEU A 97 10.37 8.37 -6.72
CA LEU A 97 9.15 9.18 -6.77
C LEU A 97 7.98 8.35 -6.24
N VAL A 98 7.35 8.83 -5.19
CA VAL A 98 6.12 8.21 -4.62
C VAL A 98 4.93 9.11 -4.93
N ILE A 99 3.90 8.54 -5.55
CA ILE A 99 2.67 9.27 -5.88
C ILE A 99 1.66 9.05 -4.75
N LEU A 100 1.31 10.13 -4.05
CA LEU A 100 0.27 10.15 -3.02
C LEU A 100 -1.00 10.75 -3.64
N SER A 101 -1.83 9.91 -4.22
CA SER A 101 -2.95 10.32 -5.07
C SER A 101 -4.25 10.61 -4.31
N GLY A 102 -4.34 10.33 -3.00
CA GLY A 102 -5.57 10.48 -2.25
C GLY A 102 -5.38 10.75 -0.76
N GLY A 103 -6.38 11.40 -0.18
CA GLY A 103 -6.43 11.73 1.24
C GLY A 103 -7.82 11.54 1.85
N ASN A 104 -8.74 10.88 1.13
CA ASN A 104 -10.07 10.59 1.64
C ASN A 104 -10.04 9.34 2.52
N ILE A 105 -10.20 9.50 3.82
CA ILE A 105 -10.18 8.39 4.78
C ILE A 105 -11.45 8.42 5.64
N ASP A 106 -12.07 7.26 5.80
CA ASP A 106 -13.17 7.06 6.72
C ASP A 106 -12.75 7.31 8.17
N GLN A 107 -13.61 8.00 8.94
CA GLN A 107 -13.32 8.38 10.31
C GLN A 107 -13.05 7.17 11.22
N GLN A 108 -13.79 6.06 11.07
CA GLN A 108 -13.60 4.88 11.89
C GLN A 108 -12.27 4.18 11.59
N LYS A 109 -11.88 4.16 10.31
CA LYS A 109 -10.56 3.65 9.90
C LYS A 109 -9.44 4.54 10.44
N MET A 110 -9.62 5.86 10.41
CA MET A 110 -8.66 6.79 11.00
C MET A 110 -8.49 6.50 12.50
N LEU A 111 -9.59 6.39 13.25
CA LEU A 111 -9.55 6.04 14.68
C LEU A 111 -8.84 4.71 14.92
N LYS A 112 -9.13 3.69 14.12
CA LYS A 112 -8.46 2.38 14.21
C LYS A 112 -6.95 2.48 13.97
N ILE A 113 -6.52 3.24 12.97
CA ILE A 113 -5.10 3.45 12.67
C ILE A 113 -4.38 4.13 13.84
N TRP A 114 -5.03 5.11 14.49
CA TRP A 114 -4.45 5.88 15.58
C TRP A 114 -4.70 5.29 16.97
N GLN A 115 -5.23 4.05 17.09
CA GLN A 115 -5.30 3.31 18.35
C GLN A 115 -3.91 2.91 18.85
N ASP A 116 -3.03 2.53 17.95
CA ASP A 116 -1.64 2.20 18.25
C ASP A 116 -0.74 3.38 17.87
N ASP A 117 0.25 3.67 18.71
CA ASP A 117 1.22 4.73 18.44
C ASP A 117 2.41 4.19 17.65
N HIS A 118 2.29 4.24 16.33
CA HIS A 118 3.36 3.83 15.41
C HIS A 118 4.50 4.86 15.31
N LEU A 119 4.30 6.10 15.82
CA LEU A 119 5.32 7.15 15.74
C LEU A 119 6.49 6.91 16.72
N GLN A 120 6.34 5.99 17.67
CA GLN A 120 7.45 5.60 18.56
C GLN A 120 8.60 4.93 17.80
N LYS A 121 8.31 4.30 16.68
CA LYS A 121 9.33 3.63 15.85
C LYS A 121 9.65 4.47 14.62
N VAL A 122 10.72 5.22 14.68
CA VAL A 122 11.16 6.09 13.57
C VAL A 122 11.46 5.27 12.31
N PRO A 123 11.00 5.73 11.11
CA PRO A 123 11.34 5.07 9.87
C PRO A 123 12.84 5.05 9.61
N SER A 124 13.34 3.90 9.16
CA SER A 124 14.70 3.77 8.65
C SER A 124 14.62 3.40 7.17
N LEU A 125 15.17 4.26 6.33
CA LEU A 125 15.37 4.03 4.90
C LEU A 125 16.84 3.71 4.60
N LEU A 126 17.63 3.41 5.64
CA LEU A 126 19.05 3.04 5.48
C LEU A 126 19.12 1.70 4.76
N ILE A 127 19.89 1.72 3.70
CA ILE A 127 20.28 0.57 2.87
C ILE A 127 21.48 -0.13 3.52
#